data_d5a32bd2602e15fe6ae04444088c7a8c
#
_entry.id   d5a32bd2602e15fe6ae04444088c7a8c
#
_cell.length_a   1.000
_cell.length_b   1.000
_cell.length_c   1.000
_cell.angle_alpha   90.00
_cell.angle_beta   90.00
_cell.angle_gamma   90.00
#
_symmetry.space_group_name_H-M   'P 1'
#
loop_
_entity.id
_entity.type
_entity.pdbx_description
1 polymer ?
#
loop_
_entity_poly.entity_id
_entity_poly.type
_entity_poly.pdbx_seq_one_letter_code
_entity_poly.pdbx_strand_id
1 'polypeptide(L)'
;MPRLSLVTAALLLGTQLAAAHAADTRQPVEMPAPMREHMLANMRDHLTALGEIQTELAKGKYNQAADIAEQRIGMSSLQSHGASHMAPYMPKAMQDIGTTMHRAASRFARTAQEAAVNNDLARALGALGELTQQCVACHASFKLK
;
A
#
# COMPACT_ATOMS: atom_id res chain seq x y z
N MET A 1 32.61 -55.92 43.72
CA MET A 1 31.64 -54.79 43.78
C MET A 1 31.62 -54.14 42.43
N PRO A 2 30.62 -54.40 41.57
CA PRO A 2 30.56 -53.78 40.24
C PRO A 2 29.88 -52.43 40.32
N ARG A 3 30.49 -51.40 39.69
CA ARG A 3 29.97 -50.05 39.54
C ARG A 3 28.97 -50.00 38.38
N LEU A 4 27.73 -49.69 38.70
CA LEU A 4 26.65 -49.51 37.72
C LEU A 4 26.77 -48.11 37.11
N SER A 5 27.15 -48.05 35.83
CA SER A 5 27.16 -46.80 35.06
C SER A 5 25.78 -46.53 34.48
N LEU A 6 25.09 -45.52 35.00
CA LEU A 6 23.85 -45.01 34.42
C LEU A 6 24.16 -44.16 33.18
N VAL A 7 23.85 -44.66 32.02
CA VAL A 7 23.85 -43.91 30.76
C VAL A 7 22.51 -43.19 30.63
N THR A 8 22.52 -41.89 30.89
CA THR A 8 21.33 -41.03 30.67
C THR A 8 21.23 -40.69 29.18
N ALA A 9 20.34 -41.34 28.47
CA ALA A 9 20.01 -41.00 27.08
C ALA A 9 19.09 -39.76 27.10
N ALA A 10 19.64 -38.59 26.77
CA ALA A 10 18.86 -37.37 26.56
C ALA A 10 18.17 -37.44 25.17
N LEU A 11 16.86 -37.69 25.16
CA LEU A 11 16.01 -37.59 23.95
C LEU A 11 15.83 -36.11 23.62
N LEU A 12 16.59 -35.59 22.64
CA LEU A 12 16.35 -34.30 22.03
C LEU A 12 15.14 -34.41 21.10
N LEU A 13 13.93 -34.13 21.62
CA LEU A 13 12.75 -33.87 20.78
C LEU A 13 12.95 -32.52 20.09
N GLY A 14 13.47 -32.54 18.87
CA GLY A 14 13.47 -31.39 17.98
C GLY A 14 12.03 -31.07 17.57
N THR A 15 11.40 -30.09 18.22
CA THR A 15 10.14 -29.51 17.74
C THR A 15 10.43 -28.74 16.48
N GLN A 16 10.20 -29.31 15.33
CA GLN A 16 10.15 -28.62 14.05
C GLN A 16 8.92 -27.71 14.07
N LEU A 17 9.10 -26.42 14.34
CA LEU A 17 8.11 -25.40 14.04
C LEU A 17 7.98 -25.35 12.51
N ALA A 18 7.04 -26.11 11.95
CA ALA A 18 6.59 -25.88 10.59
C ALA A 18 6.01 -24.47 10.56
N ALA A 19 6.71 -23.53 9.93
CA ALA A 19 6.16 -22.20 9.63
C ALA A 19 4.95 -22.44 8.74
N ALA A 20 3.75 -22.41 9.33
CA ALA A 20 2.51 -22.44 8.58
C ALA A 20 2.46 -21.14 7.77
N HIS A 21 2.83 -21.23 6.50
CA HIS A 21 2.59 -20.15 5.55
C HIS A 21 1.08 -20.01 5.43
N ALA A 22 0.52 -18.93 6.00
CA ALA A 22 -0.88 -18.62 5.83
C ALA A 22 -1.20 -18.58 4.32
N ALA A 23 -2.19 -19.35 3.89
CA ALA A 23 -2.61 -19.36 2.50
C ALA A 23 -2.99 -17.94 2.06
N ASP A 24 -2.52 -17.51 0.90
CA ASP A 24 -2.88 -16.21 0.33
C ASP A 24 -4.34 -16.23 -0.12
N THR A 25 -5.22 -15.67 0.71
CA THR A 25 -6.67 -15.63 0.52
C THR A 25 -7.17 -14.46 -0.32
N ARG A 26 -6.25 -13.61 -0.82
CA ARG A 26 -6.65 -12.46 -1.65
C ARG A 26 -7.33 -12.91 -2.93
N GLN A 27 -8.36 -12.16 -3.34
CA GLN A 27 -9.07 -12.40 -4.59
C GLN A 27 -8.13 -12.20 -5.78
N PRO A 28 -7.92 -13.21 -6.65
CA PRO A 28 -7.15 -13.02 -7.88
C PRO A 28 -7.96 -12.19 -8.88
N VAL A 29 -7.30 -11.23 -9.53
CA VAL A 29 -7.87 -10.38 -10.58
C VAL A 29 -7.14 -10.67 -11.87
N GLU A 30 -7.88 -11.19 -12.85
CA GLU A 30 -7.35 -11.50 -14.18
C GLU A 30 -7.46 -10.26 -15.08
N MET A 31 -6.35 -9.88 -15.69
CA MET A 31 -6.28 -8.77 -16.64
C MET A 31 -5.51 -9.20 -17.88
N PRO A 32 -5.85 -8.67 -19.06
CA PRO A 32 -4.97 -8.79 -20.24
C PRO A 32 -3.57 -8.26 -19.92
N ALA A 33 -2.53 -8.89 -20.46
CA ALA A 33 -1.15 -8.55 -20.14
C ALA A 33 -0.83 -7.05 -20.22
N PRO A 34 -1.24 -6.29 -21.28
CA PRO A 34 -0.99 -4.85 -21.33
C PRO A 34 -1.66 -4.08 -20.19
N MET A 35 -2.87 -4.48 -19.78
CA MET A 35 -3.60 -3.82 -18.67
C MET A 35 -2.94 -4.12 -17.33
N ARG A 36 -2.47 -5.35 -17.14
CA ARG A 36 -1.73 -5.75 -15.95
C ARG A 36 -0.41 -4.96 -15.83
N GLU A 37 0.34 -4.84 -16.91
CA GLU A 37 1.59 -4.07 -16.92
C GLU A 37 1.34 -2.59 -16.63
N HIS A 38 0.30 -2.01 -17.21
CA HIS A 38 -0.10 -0.64 -16.92
C HIS A 38 -0.49 -0.46 -15.45
N MET A 39 -1.31 -1.36 -14.89
CA MET A 39 -1.66 -1.34 -13.47
C MET A 39 -0.41 -1.39 -12.57
N LEU A 40 0.52 -2.30 -12.88
CA LEU A 40 1.77 -2.42 -12.12
C LEU A 40 2.65 -1.18 -12.24
N ALA A 41 2.67 -0.53 -13.40
CA ALA A 41 3.38 0.74 -13.59
C ALA A 41 2.77 1.85 -12.72
N ASN A 42 1.44 1.99 -12.73
CA ASN A 42 0.73 2.94 -11.87
C ASN A 42 1.03 2.67 -10.38
N MET A 43 1.02 1.41 -9.94
CA MET A 43 1.33 1.07 -8.54
C MET A 43 2.76 1.44 -8.14
N ARG A 44 3.74 1.23 -9.03
CA ARG A 44 5.13 1.67 -8.79
C ARG A 44 5.24 3.19 -8.73
N ASP A 45 4.53 3.90 -9.61
CA ASP A 45 4.49 5.37 -9.58
C ASP A 45 3.85 5.89 -8.29
N HIS A 46 2.75 5.31 -7.84
CA HIS A 46 2.12 5.67 -6.55
C HIS A 46 3.08 5.48 -5.38
N LEU A 47 3.86 4.39 -5.35
CA LEU A 47 4.84 4.16 -4.29
C LEU A 47 5.96 5.20 -4.33
N THR A 48 6.44 5.55 -5.52
CA THR A 48 7.43 6.63 -5.71
C THR A 48 6.87 7.97 -5.24
N ALA A 49 5.63 8.30 -5.63
CA ALA A 49 4.96 9.53 -5.20
C ALA A 49 4.80 9.60 -3.68
N LEU A 50 4.45 8.49 -3.00
CA LEU A 50 4.39 8.46 -1.54
C LEU A 50 5.74 8.77 -0.89
N GLY A 51 6.84 8.24 -1.42
CA GLY A 51 8.19 8.54 -0.94
C GLY A 51 8.57 10.01 -1.13
N GLU A 52 8.24 10.59 -2.27
CA GLU A 52 8.45 12.01 -2.55
C GLU A 52 7.60 12.91 -1.64
N ILE A 53 6.31 12.60 -1.45
CA ILE A 53 5.41 13.30 -0.53
C ILE A 53 6.01 13.34 0.88
N GLN A 54 6.45 12.19 1.41
CA GLN A 54 7.06 12.09 2.74
C GLN A 54 8.33 12.94 2.82
N THR A 55 9.16 12.91 1.79
CA THR A 55 10.39 13.70 1.69
C THR A 55 10.10 15.20 1.70
N GLU A 56 9.10 15.66 0.95
CA GLU A 56 8.74 17.08 0.90
C GLU A 56 8.06 17.55 2.20
N LEU A 57 7.23 16.71 2.84
CA LEU A 57 6.69 17.00 4.18
C LEU A 57 7.81 17.15 5.23
N ALA A 58 8.81 16.25 5.20
CA ALA A 58 9.95 16.31 6.12
C ALA A 58 10.78 17.59 5.96
N LYS A 59 10.76 18.21 4.78
CA LYS A 59 11.40 19.50 4.48
C LYS A 59 10.49 20.71 4.77
N GLY A 60 9.27 20.51 5.27
CA GLY A 60 8.27 21.56 5.45
C GLY A 60 7.66 22.10 4.15
N LYS A 61 7.83 21.38 3.04
CA LYS A 61 7.36 21.80 1.71
C LYS A 61 5.96 21.24 1.42
N TYR A 62 5.00 21.64 2.21
CA TYR A 62 3.64 21.10 2.17
C TYR A 62 2.94 21.27 0.82
N ASN A 63 3.13 22.42 0.14
CA ASN A 63 2.53 22.66 -1.17
C ASN A 63 3.08 21.71 -2.24
N GLN A 64 4.39 21.43 -2.23
CA GLN A 64 5.00 20.46 -3.12
C GLN A 64 4.48 19.04 -2.85
N ALA A 65 4.34 18.67 -1.59
CA ALA A 65 3.73 17.40 -1.20
C ALA A 65 2.27 17.28 -1.69
N ALA A 66 1.51 18.37 -1.61
CA ALA A 66 0.13 18.44 -2.11
C ALA A 66 0.06 18.29 -3.64
N ASP A 67 0.94 18.98 -4.37
CA ASP A 67 0.98 18.92 -5.83
C ASP A 67 1.34 17.52 -6.33
N ILE A 68 2.33 16.87 -5.72
CA ILE A 68 2.69 15.48 -6.03
C ILE A 68 1.50 14.54 -5.80
N ALA A 69 0.84 14.68 -4.66
CA ALA A 69 -0.31 13.83 -4.33
C ALA A 69 -1.44 14.00 -5.33
N GLU A 70 -1.83 15.23 -5.66
CA GLU A 70 -2.95 15.48 -6.57
C GLU A 70 -2.65 15.02 -7.99
N GLN A 71 -1.45 15.34 -8.51
CA GLN A 71 -1.10 15.08 -9.90
C GLN A 71 -0.81 13.59 -10.17
N ARG A 72 -0.30 12.85 -9.18
CA ARG A 72 0.14 11.47 -9.39
C ARG A 72 -0.73 10.42 -8.72
N ILE A 73 -1.56 10.78 -7.74
CA ILE A 73 -2.45 9.82 -7.05
C ILE A 73 -3.88 10.35 -7.00
N GLY A 74 -4.10 11.66 -6.99
CA GLY A 74 -5.39 12.31 -6.81
C GLY A 74 -6.37 12.11 -7.98
N MET A 75 -7.52 12.72 -7.86
CA MET A 75 -8.57 12.63 -8.89
C MET A 75 -8.10 13.16 -10.25
N SER A 76 -7.15 14.10 -10.28
CA SER A 76 -6.57 14.65 -11.51
C SER A 76 -5.76 13.63 -12.32
N SER A 77 -5.27 12.55 -11.67
CA SER A 77 -4.45 11.50 -12.31
C SER A 77 -5.27 10.42 -13.04
N LEU A 78 -6.60 10.36 -12.87
CA LEU A 78 -7.43 9.27 -13.38
C LEU A 78 -7.29 9.02 -14.89
N GLN A 79 -7.15 10.08 -15.68
CA GLN A 79 -7.00 9.96 -17.13
C GLN A 79 -5.64 9.33 -17.49
N SER A 80 -4.55 9.81 -16.90
CA SER A 80 -3.20 9.28 -17.14
C SER A 80 -3.05 7.84 -16.65
N HIS A 81 -3.80 7.45 -15.63
CA HIS A 81 -3.84 6.08 -15.12
C HIS A 81 -4.68 5.13 -15.98
N GLY A 82 -5.36 5.60 -17.02
CA GLY A 82 -6.19 4.76 -17.86
C GLY A 82 -7.37 4.13 -17.12
N ALA A 83 -7.92 4.81 -16.10
CA ALA A 83 -8.92 4.28 -15.19
C ALA A 83 -10.14 3.71 -15.91
N SER A 84 -10.65 4.40 -16.96
CA SER A 84 -11.79 3.95 -17.75
C SER A 84 -11.50 2.67 -18.55
N HIS A 85 -10.27 2.48 -19.02
CA HIS A 85 -9.86 1.32 -19.78
C HIS A 85 -9.62 0.09 -18.89
N MET A 86 -9.20 0.29 -17.64
CA MET A 86 -8.97 -0.79 -16.69
C MET A 86 -10.24 -1.23 -15.95
N ALA A 87 -11.21 -0.34 -15.77
CA ALA A 87 -12.42 -0.60 -15.01
C ALA A 87 -13.16 -1.90 -15.41
N PRO A 88 -13.32 -2.26 -16.71
CA PRO A 88 -14.01 -3.49 -17.09
C PRO A 88 -13.35 -4.78 -16.58
N TYR A 89 -12.07 -4.74 -16.24
CA TYR A 89 -11.31 -5.90 -15.76
C TYR A 89 -11.21 -5.96 -14.23
N MET A 90 -11.72 -4.95 -13.54
CA MET A 90 -11.63 -4.85 -12.08
C MET A 90 -12.95 -5.24 -11.43
N PRO A 91 -12.94 -6.09 -10.38
CA PRO A 91 -14.12 -6.29 -9.54
C PRO A 91 -14.64 -4.96 -8.99
N LYS A 92 -15.95 -4.84 -8.82
CA LYS A 92 -16.59 -3.58 -8.35
C LYS A 92 -15.96 -3.08 -7.04
N ALA A 93 -15.70 -3.98 -6.09
CA ALA A 93 -15.06 -3.62 -4.82
C ALA A 93 -13.65 -3.05 -5.01
N MET A 94 -12.87 -3.55 -5.97
CA MET A 94 -11.55 -3.01 -6.31
C MET A 94 -11.66 -1.61 -6.91
N GLN A 95 -12.65 -1.39 -7.81
CA GLN A 95 -12.91 -0.05 -8.38
C GLN A 95 -13.30 0.96 -7.30
N ASP A 96 -14.12 0.55 -6.32
CA ASP A 96 -14.58 1.41 -5.22
C ASP A 96 -13.41 1.81 -4.30
N ILE A 97 -12.53 0.86 -3.95
CA ILE A 97 -11.32 1.16 -3.18
C ILE A 97 -10.41 2.09 -3.97
N GLY A 98 -10.19 1.83 -5.27
CA GLY A 98 -9.38 2.69 -6.13
C GLY A 98 -9.93 4.12 -6.20
N THR A 99 -11.23 4.28 -6.40
CA THR A 99 -11.89 5.60 -6.39
C THR A 99 -11.73 6.30 -5.03
N THR A 100 -11.87 5.54 -3.93
CA THR A 100 -11.70 6.08 -2.57
C THR A 100 -10.25 6.52 -2.33
N MET A 101 -9.27 5.78 -2.86
CA MET A 101 -7.85 6.14 -2.83
C MET A 101 -7.59 7.47 -3.54
N HIS A 102 -8.04 7.63 -4.78
CA HIS A 102 -7.86 8.88 -5.52
C HIS A 102 -8.50 10.07 -4.80
N ARG A 103 -9.71 9.90 -4.24
CA ARG A 103 -10.36 10.93 -3.43
C ARG A 103 -9.58 11.23 -2.14
N ALA A 104 -9.01 10.22 -1.50
CA ALA A 104 -8.19 10.41 -0.31
C ALA A 104 -6.91 11.20 -0.62
N ALA A 105 -6.26 10.95 -1.76
CA ALA A 105 -5.11 11.73 -2.21
C ALA A 105 -5.46 13.20 -2.47
N SER A 106 -6.60 13.47 -3.11
CA SER A 106 -7.07 14.87 -3.29
C SER A 106 -7.47 15.54 -1.97
N ARG A 107 -8.00 14.79 -0.98
CA ARG A 107 -8.22 15.32 0.37
C ARG A 107 -6.89 15.62 1.07
N PHE A 108 -5.93 14.69 1.00
CA PHE A 108 -4.59 14.92 1.54
C PHE A 108 -3.97 16.18 0.94
N ALA A 109 -4.03 16.39 -0.37
CA ALA A 109 -3.48 17.57 -1.04
C ALA A 109 -4.04 18.87 -0.42
N ARG A 110 -5.35 18.96 -0.24
CA ARG A 110 -5.97 20.12 0.42
C ARG A 110 -5.53 20.29 1.87
N THR A 111 -5.50 19.18 2.63
CA THR A 111 -5.08 19.20 4.04
C THR A 111 -3.61 19.62 4.19
N ALA A 112 -2.74 19.19 3.28
CA ALA A 112 -1.34 19.60 3.27
C ALA A 112 -1.19 21.10 2.97
N GLN A 113 -1.94 21.64 2.02
CA GLN A 113 -1.97 23.10 1.76
C GLN A 113 -2.47 23.91 2.98
N GLU A 114 -3.51 23.44 3.67
CA GLU A 114 -3.99 24.06 4.89
C GLU A 114 -2.95 23.97 6.02
N ALA A 115 -2.28 22.83 6.16
CA ALA A 115 -1.22 22.63 7.16
C ALA A 115 0.02 23.48 6.90
N ALA A 116 0.26 23.92 5.66
CA ALA A 116 1.35 24.83 5.32
C ALA A 116 1.25 26.19 6.04
N VAL A 117 0.04 26.63 6.41
CA VAL A 117 -0.20 27.95 7.02
C VAL A 117 0.45 28.05 8.41
N ASN A 118 0.46 26.95 9.17
CA ASN A 118 0.95 26.90 10.55
C ASN A 118 1.99 25.81 10.81
N ASN A 119 2.52 25.18 9.73
CA ASN A 119 3.47 24.07 9.80
C ASN A 119 2.93 22.84 10.58
N ASP A 120 1.65 22.53 10.44
CA ASP A 120 1.00 21.42 11.13
C ASP A 120 1.32 20.07 10.45
N LEU A 121 2.53 19.56 10.71
CA LEU A 121 2.99 18.27 10.16
C LEU A 121 2.12 17.11 10.66
N ALA A 122 1.62 17.17 11.89
CA ALA A 122 0.81 16.08 12.45
C ALA A 122 -0.51 15.94 11.67
N ARG A 123 -1.16 17.05 11.32
CA ARG A 123 -2.37 17.07 10.50
C ARG A 123 -2.11 16.54 9.08
N ALA A 124 -1.01 16.94 8.45
CA ALA A 124 -0.63 16.45 7.13
C ALA A 124 -0.35 14.94 7.15
N LEU A 125 0.40 14.44 8.14
CA LEU A 125 0.68 13.01 8.29
C LEU A 125 -0.58 12.19 8.59
N GLY A 126 -1.52 12.71 9.36
CA GLY A 126 -2.82 12.09 9.60
C GLY A 126 -3.57 11.84 8.28
N ALA A 127 -3.67 12.86 7.43
CA ALA A 127 -4.31 12.76 6.12
C ALA A 127 -3.55 11.82 5.15
N LEU A 128 -2.22 11.80 5.22
CA LEU A 128 -1.39 10.85 4.46
C LEU A 128 -1.65 9.41 4.92
N GLY A 129 -1.83 9.20 6.22
CA GLY A 129 -2.21 7.91 6.80
C GLY A 129 -3.54 7.41 6.23
N GLU A 130 -4.58 8.27 6.14
CA GLU A 130 -5.87 7.92 5.53
C GLU A 130 -5.73 7.50 4.07
N LEU A 131 -4.90 8.19 3.28
CA LEU A 131 -4.58 7.78 1.92
C LEU A 131 -3.92 6.40 1.89
N THR A 132 -2.90 6.18 2.70
CA THR A 132 -2.12 4.94 2.73
C THR A 132 -3.00 3.73 3.12
N GLN A 133 -4.00 3.93 4.00
CA GLN A 133 -4.95 2.87 4.36
C GLN A 133 -5.73 2.34 3.15
N GLN A 134 -5.97 3.13 2.12
CA GLN A 134 -6.63 2.66 0.90
C GLN A 134 -5.71 1.73 0.09
N CYS A 135 -4.41 2.00 0.07
CA CYS A 135 -3.43 1.10 -0.53
C CYS A 135 -3.41 -0.25 0.21
N VAL A 136 -3.38 -0.22 1.54
CA VAL A 136 -3.42 -1.41 2.40
C VAL A 136 -4.70 -2.21 2.15
N ALA A 137 -5.87 -1.56 2.12
CA ALA A 137 -7.16 -2.22 1.90
C ALA A 137 -7.21 -2.96 0.55
N CYS A 138 -6.73 -2.32 -0.53
CA CYS A 138 -6.68 -2.95 -1.85
C CYS A 138 -5.70 -4.14 -1.87
N HIS A 139 -4.48 -3.96 -1.38
CA HIS A 139 -3.43 -4.97 -1.39
C HIS A 139 -3.70 -6.15 -0.44
N ALA A 140 -4.49 -5.95 0.61
CA ALA A 140 -4.96 -7.01 1.48
C ALA A 140 -6.09 -7.85 0.86
N SER A 141 -6.84 -7.27 -0.09
CA SER A 141 -8.04 -7.90 -0.65
C SER A 141 -7.80 -8.54 -2.02
N PHE A 142 -6.89 -7.99 -2.83
CA PHE A 142 -6.71 -8.36 -4.24
C PHE A 142 -5.25 -8.67 -4.57
N LYS A 143 -5.06 -9.55 -5.56
CA LYS A 143 -3.77 -9.81 -6.22
C LYS A 143 -3.98 -9.94 -7.72
N LEU A 144 -3.04 -9.42 -8.52
CA LEU A 144 -3.05 -9.64 -9.97
C LEU A 144 -2.57 -11.05 -10.30
N LYS A 145 -3.15 -11.62 -11.37
CA LYS A 145 -2.79 -12.95 -11.85
C LYS A 145 -2.30 -12.89 -13.30
#